data_2b0c72ff0411ac03d865134b5e9d27a2
#
_entry.id   2b0c72ff0411ac03d865134b5e9d27a2
#
_cell.length_a   1.000
_cell.length_b   1.000
_cell.length_c   1.000
_cell.angle_alpha   90.00
_cell.angle_beta   90.00
_cell.angle_gamma   90.00
#
_symmetry.space_group_name_H-M   'P 1'
#
loop_
_entity.id
_entity.type
_entity.pdbx_description
1 polymer ?
#
loop_
_entity_poly.entity_id
_entity_poly.type
_entity_poly.pdbx_seq_one_letter_code
_entity_poly.pdbx_strand_id
1 'polypeptide(L)'
;STCNRTELYMVLEDPAAGLHFIRTLLRHLAGEQYKPDYFYNLTGINCVRHLFKVASSLDSLIIGEGQILSQIKNAYHLSRSCGMTDTLFNTLFNRAIAVGKRVRTETKIAYSSVSVSSAAVDLAIDVVGDLTKANILVLGAGRMSELTARHLIDKGAKTIFVSNRNLSHAQELAEKFNGTAIPYNEFMHQAITSDIIITSTGAPHYVITEQGVRDII
;
A
#
# COMPACT_ATOMS: atom_id res chain seq x y z
N SER A 1 -1.57 -1.33 -10.54
CA SER A 1 -2.23 -0.69 -9.40
C SER A 1 -1.45 -0.94 -8.11
N THR A 2 -1.35 0.05 -7.26
CA THR A 2 -0.72 0.02 -5.94
C THR A 2 -1.68 0.59 -4.91
N CYS A 3 -1.29 0.68 -3.63
CA CYS A 3 -2.10 1.36 -2.61
C CYS A 3 -2.16 2.89 -2.80
N ASN A 4 -1.25 3.46 -3.58
CA ASN A 4 -1.13 4.92 -3.76
C ASN A 4 -1.69 5.42 -5.11
N ARG A 5 -1.60 4.63 -6.19
CA ARG A 5 -2.05 5.02 -7.53
C ARG A 5 -2.30 3.83 -8.45
N THR A 6 -3.03 4.10 -9.52
CA THR A 6 -3.22 3.18 -10.64
C THR A 6 -2.69 3.82 -11.92
N GLU A 7 -1.91 3.08 -12.69
CA GLU A 7 -1.34 3.52 -13.96
C GLU A 7 -1.78 2.59 -15.09
N LEU A 8 -2.12 3.20 -16.22
CA LEU A 8 -2.44 2.51 -17.48
C LEU A 8 -1.38 2.89 -18.51
N TYR A 9 -0.78 1.89 -19.13
CA TYR A 9 0.19 2.06 -20.20
C TYR A 9 -0.42 1.57 -21.50
N MET A 10 -0.31 2.38 -22.56
CA MET A 10 -0.91 2.06 -23.84
C MET A 10 -0.02 2.52 -24.99
N VAL A 11 -0.09 1.79 -26.11
CA VAL A 11 0.42 2.22 -27.41
C VAL A 11 -0.78 2.69 -28.20
N LEU A 12 -0.72 3.89 -28.72
CA LEU A 12 -1.81 4.58 -29.41
C LEU A 12 -1.30 5.11 -30.74
N GLU A 13 -2.04 4.87 -31.81
CA GLU A 13 -1.79 5.48 -33.12
C GLU A 13 -2.18 6.96 -33.12
N ASP A 14 -3.31 7.27 -32.48
CA ASP A 14 -3.78 8.63 -32.22
C ASP A 14 -3.84 8.90 -30.71
N PRO A 15 -2.88 9.68 -30.16
CA PRO A 15 -2.87 10.00 -28.74
C PRO A 15 -4.09 10.78 -28.26
N ALA A 16 -4.70 11.62 -29.10
CA ALA A 16 -5.85 12.44 -28.71
C ALA A 16 -7.11 11.57 -28.56
N ALA A 17 -7.38 10.72 -29.53
CA ALA A 17 -8.48 9.76 -29.49
C ALA A 17 -8.31 8.77 -28.32
N GLY A 18 -7.09 8.29 -28.10
CA GLY A 18 -6.78 7.39 -27.00
C GLY A 18 -7.00 8.03 -25.62
N LEU A 19 -6.55 9.26 -25.42
CA LEU A 19 -6.79 10.01 -24.17
C LEU A 19 -8.28 10.24 -23.91
N HIS A 20 -9.05 10.56 -25.00
CA HIS A 20 -10.49 10.71 -24.89
C HIS A 20 -11.15 9.41 -24.44
N PHE A 21 -10.79 8.29 -25.06
CA PHE A 21 -11.29 6.96 -24.69
C PHE A 21 -11.02 6.64 -23.22
N ILE A 22 -9.77 6.83 -22.75
CA ILE A 22 -9.39 6.56 -21.36
C ILE A 22 -10.19 7.41 -20.38
N ARG A 23 -10.30 8.70 -20.64
CA ARG A 23 -11.08 9.62 -19.77
C ARG A 23 -12.53 9.20 -19.69
N THR A 24 -13.10 8.78 -20.79
CA THR A 24 -14.47 8.28 -20.86
C THR A 24 -14.62 6.98 -20.05
N LEU A 25 -13.69 6.03 -20.23
CA LEU A 25 -13.66 4.79 -19.48
C LEU A 25 -13.52 5.04 -17.96
N LEU A 26 -12.58 5.87 -17.56
CA LEU A 26 -12.34 6.20 -16.15
C LEU A 26 -13.53 6.93 -15.52
N ARG A 27 -14.19 7.83 -16.27
CA ARG A 27 -15.43 8.47 -15.83
C ARG A 27 -16.55 7.46 -15.64
N HIS A 28 -16.67 6.49 -16.56
CA HIS A 28 -17.68 5.43 -16.43
C HIS A 28 -17.42 4.53 -15.21
N LEU A 29 -16.15 4.17 -14.95
CA LEU A 29 -15.77 3.31 -13.82
C LEU A 29 -15.84 4.01 -12.46
N ALA A 30 -15.47 5.29 -12.39
CA ALA A 30 -15.42 6.06 -11.14
C ALA A 30 -16.73 6.79 -10.82
N GLY A 31 -17.65 6.92 -11.79
CA GLY A 31 -18.92 7.61 -11.60
C GLY A 31 -18.74 9.04 -11.05
N GLU A 32 -19.47 9.37 -10.00
CA GLU A 32 -19.43 10.70 -9.35
C GLU A 32 -18.08 11.01 -8.67
N GLN A 33 -17.26 10.01 -8.42
CA GLN A 33 -15.93 10.20 -7.81
C GLN A 33 -14.88 10.64 -8.84
N TYR A 34 -15.20 10.69 -10.13
CA TYR A 34 -14.27 11.11 -11.17
C TYR A 34 -13.98 12.61 -11.07
N LYS A 35 -12.70 12.94 -10.88
CA LYS A 35 -12.18 14.32 -10.94
C LYS A 35 -10.99 14.38 -11.91
N PRO A 36 -11.04 15.22 -12.96
CA PRO A 36 -9.97 15.31 -13.96
C PRO A 36 -8.59 15.59 -13.36
N ASP A 37 -8.52 16.37 -12.28
CA ASP A 37 -7.29 16.78 -11.62
C ASP A 37 -6.58 15.65 -10.86
N TYR A 38 -7.24 14.48 -10.72
CA TYR A 38 -6.63 13.29 -10.13
C TYR A 38 -5.78 12.50 -11.14
N PHE A 39 -5.74 12.93 -12.40
CA PHE A 39 -5.06 12.21 -13.47
C PHE A 39 -3.95 13.05 -14.08
N TYR A 40 -2.83 12.40 -14.33
CA TYR A 40 -1.75 12.94 -15.14
C TYR A 40 -1.52 12.05 -16.37
N ASN A 41 -0.96 12.63 -17.43
CA ASN A 41 -0.66 11.91 -18.66
C ASN A 41 0.81 12.14 -19.01
N LEU A 42 1.49 11.05 -19.34
CA LEU A 42 2.88 11.09 -19.81
C LEU A 42 2.96 10.42 -21.19
N THR A 43 3.66 11.01 -22.12
CA THR A 43 3.81 10.50 -23.48
C THR A 43 5.28 10.32 -23.87
N GLY A 44 5.55 9.45 -24.82
CA GLY A 44 6.87 9.25 -25.39
C GLY A 44 7.93 8.92 -24.34
N ILE A 45 9.08 9.59 -24.42
CA ILE A 45 10.23 9.33 -23.54
C ILE A 45 9.92 9.61 -22.06
N ASN A 46 9.00 10.50 -21.75
CA ASN A 46 8.62 10.80 -20.38
C ASN A 46 7.83 9.63 -19.75
N CYS A 47 6.99 8.95 -20.52
CA CYS A 47 6.31 7.73 -20.11
C CYS A 47 7.33 6.62 -19.80
N VAL A 48 8.30 6.40 -20.70
CA VAL A 48 9.37 5.40 -20.49
C VAL A 48 10.19 5.72 -19.24
N ARG A 49 10.61 6.96 -19.08
CA ARG A 49 11.37 7.41 -17.90
C ARG A 49 10.60 7.20 -16.60
N HIS A 50 9.32 7.50 -16.62
CA HIS A 50 8.43 7.30 -15.47
C HIS A 50 8.33 5.82 -15.12
N LEU A 51 8.05 4.93 -16.07
CA LEU A 51 8.00 3.49 -15.81
C LEU A 51 9.29 2.97 -15.18
N PHE A 52 10.46 3.44 -15.64
CA PHE A 52 11.75 3.04 -15.06
C PHE A 52 11.94 3.55 -13.64
N LYS A 53 11.50 4.79 -13.34
CA LYS A 53 11.49 5.32 -11.96
C LYS A 53 10.58 4.50 -11.06
N VAL A 54 9.37 4.17 -11.52
CA VAL A 54 8.43 3.34 -10.77
C VAL A 54 8.99 1.95 -10.53
N ALA A 55 9.53 1.29 -11.57
CA ALA A 55 10.14 -0.04 -11.46
C ALA A 55 11.34 -0.06 -10.50
N SER A 56 12.03 1.06 -10.36
CA SER A 56 13.16 1.25 -9.43
C SER A 56 12.71 1.72 -8.05
N SER A 57 11.40 1.86 -7.80
CA SER A 57 10.83 2.38 -6.56
C SER A 57 11.32 3.79 -6.19
N LEU A 58 11.67 4.60 -7.20
CA LEU A 58 12.10 6.00 -7.04
C LEU A 58 10.93 6.97 -7.01
N ASP A 59 9.76 6.55 -7.48
CA ASP A 59 8.53 7.32 -7.56
C ASP A 59 7.42 6.64 -6.73
N SER A 60 7.78 6.24 -5.54
CA SER A 60 6.91 5.57 -4.56
C SER A 60 6.76 6.44 -3.32
N LEU A 61 5.65 6.28 -2.58
CA LEU A 61 5.44 6.95 -1.30
C LEU A 61 6.62 6.66 -0.35
N ILE A 62 7.09 5.42 -0.36
CA ILE A 62 8.31 5.01 0.33
C ILE A 62 9.34 4.61 -0.74
N ILE A 63 10.40 5.40 -0.83
CA ILE A 63 11.48 5.15 -1.79
C ILE A 63 12.16 3.81 -1.49
N GLY A 64 12.33 2.99 -2.53
CA GLY A 64 12.97 1.68 -2.41
C GLY A 64 12.04 0.53 -2.02
N GLU A 65 10.73 0.76 -1.85
CA GLU A 65 9.77 -0.27 -1.48
C GLU A 65 9.83 -1.50 -2.40
N GLY A 66 10.02 -2.68 -1.81
CA GLY A 66 10.24 -3.94 -2.54
C GLY A 66 9.02 -4.45 -3.30
N GLN A 67 7.82 -4.07 -2.90
CA GLN A 67 6.57 -4.59 -3.45
C GLN A 67 6.28 -4.07 -4.86
N ILE A 68 6.71 -2.85 -5.19
CA ILE A 68 6.43 -2.18 -6.47
C ILE A 68 6.94 -3.00 -7.66
N LEU A 69 8.17 -3.47 -7.60
CA LEU A 69 8.74 -4.29 -8.69
C LEU A 69 7.96 -5.58 -8.90
N SER A 70 7.46 -6.21 -7.84
CA SER A 70 6.62 -7.40 -7.90
C SER A 70 5.25 -7.09 -8.51
N GLN A 71 4.65 -5.95 -8.15
CA GLN A 71 3.38 -5.49 -8.72
C GLN A 71 3.50 -5.23 -10.23
N ILE A 72 4.59 -4.59 -10.68
CA ILE A 72 4.85 -4.38 -12.11
C ILE A 72 5.00 -5.71 -12.85
N LYS A 73 5.75 -6.67 -12.31
CA LYS A 73 5.89 -8.01 -12.90
C LYS A 73 4.55 -8.70 -13.04
N ASN A 74 3.75 -8.71 -11.97
CA ASN A 74 2.44 -9.36 -11.96
C ASN A 74 1.48 -8.71 -12.96
N ALA A 75 1.43 -7.37 -13.03
CA ALA A 75 0.62 -6.64 -13.99
C ALA A 75 1.04 -6.94 -15.44
N TYR A 76 2.35 -6.94 -15.71
CA TYR A 76 2.89 -7.30 -17.04
C TYR A 76 2.54 -8.75 -17.42
N HIS A 77 2.76 -9.71 -16.51
CA HIS A 77 2.43 -11.12 -16.77
C HIS A 77 0.94 -11.32 -17.03
N LEU A 78 0.07 -10.66 -16.26
CA LEU A 78 -1.37 -10.70 -16.48
C LEU A 78 -1.75 -10.12 -17.85
N SER A 79 -1.24 -8.93 -18.20
CA SER A 79 -1.50 -8.32 -19.51
C SER A 79 -1.02 -9.21 -20.65
N ARG A 80 0.13 -9.85 -20.51
CA ARG A 80 0.67 -10.79 -21.49
C ARG A 80 -0.21 -12.04 -21.65
N SER A 81 -0.68 -12.61 -20.54
CA SER A 81 -1.57 -13.78 -20.58
C SER A 81 -2.93 -13.49 -21.21
N CYS A 82 -3.38 -12.23 -21.15
CA CYS A 82 -4.59 -11.75 -21.82
C CYS A 82 -4.36 -11.34 -23.28
N GLY A 83 -3.16 -11.50 -23.84
CA GLY A 83 -2.85 -11.09 -25.22
C GLY A 83 -2.81 -9.58 -25.44
N MET A 84 -2.67 -8.77 -24.36
CA MET A 84 -2.72 -7.31 -24.40
C MET A 84 -1.33 -6.66 -24.52
N THR A 85 -0.31 -7.42 -24.89
CA THR A 85 1.06 -6.91 -25.06
C THR A 85 1.61 -7.31 -26.43
N ASP A 86 2.27 -6.36 -27.05
CA ASP A 86 3.02 -6.52 -28.31
C ASP A 86 4.53 -6.54 -28.09
N THR A 87 5.29 -6.51 -29.17
CA THR A 87 6.77 -6.48 -29.13
C THR A 87 7.29 -5.23 -28.38
N LEU A 88 6.66 -4.07 -28.54
CA LEU A 88 7.07 -2.83 -27.89
C LEU A 88 6.90 -2.94 -26.37
N PHE A 89 5.71 -3.34 -25.90
CA PHE A 89 5.44 -3.54 -24.48
C PHE A 89 6.31 -4.64 -23.88
N ASN A 90 6.48 -5.76 -24.56
CA ASN A 90 7.34 -6.85 -24.10
C ASN A 90 8.79 -6.35 -23.89
N THR A 91 9.31 -5.56 -24.82
CA THR A 91 10.65 -4.98 -24.71
C THR A 91 10.72 -3.97 -23.56
N LEU A 92 9.75 -3.03 -23.49
CA LEU A 92 9.72 -1.97 -22.50
C LEU A 92 9.62 -2.51 -21.06
N PHE A 93 8.65 -3.39 -20.79
CA PHE A 93 8.45 -3.92 -19.44
C PHE A 93 9.57 -4.86 -19.00
N ASN A 94 10.10 -5.70 -19.90
CA ASN A 94 11.27 -6.52 -19.56
C ASN A 94 12.50 -5.66 -19.24
N ARG A 95 12.74 -4.57 -19.97
CA ARG A 95 13.81 -3.62 -19.66
C ARG A 95 13.58 -2.88 -18.35
N ALA A 96 12.35 -2.41 -18.08
CA ALA A 96 12.00 -1.75 -16.83
C ALA A 96 12.22 -2.68 -15.61
N ILE A 97 11.79 -3.93 -15.72
CA ILE A 97 12.00 -4.94 -14.68
C ILE A 97 13.50 -5.22 -14.47
N ALA A 98 14.28 -5.33 -15.56
CA ALA A 98 15.71 -5.54 -15.47
C ALA A 98 16.42 -4.36 -14.79
N VAL A 99 16.06 -3.11 -15.17
CA VAL A 99 16.60 -1.89 -14.54
C VAL A 99 16.21 -1.82 -13.08
N GLY A 100 14.95 -2.09 -12.74
CA GLY A 100 14.49 -2.11 -11.34
C GLY A 100 15.27 -3.12 -10.48
N LYS A 101 15.54 -4.33 -11.00
CA LYS A 101 16.39 -5.32 -10.32
C LYS A 101 17.82 -4.79 -10.14
N ARG A 102 18.39 -4.22 -11.20
CA ARG A 102 19.76 -3.72 -11.23
C ARG A 102 19.97 -2.58 -10.24
N VAL A 103 19.05 -1.59 -10.22
CA VAL A 103 19.06 -0.49 -9.24
C VAL A 103 19.05 -1.04 -7.81
N ARG A 104 18.22 -2.03 -7.52
CA ARG A 104 18.14 -2.64 -6.18
C ARG A 104 19.42 -3.40 -5.78
N THR A 105 20.11 -3.98 -6.76
CA THR A 105 21.36 -4.74 -6.52
C THR A 105 22.60 -3.84 -6.43
N GLU A 106 22.66 -2.81 -7.31
CA GLU A 106 23.84 -1.95 -7.44
C GLU A 106 23.80 -0.72 -6.51
N THR A 107 22.66 -0.45 -5.90
CA THR A 107 22.50 0.68 -4.96
C THR A 107 22.00 0.20 -3.60
N LYS A 108 22.15 1.02 -2.59
CA LYS A 108 21.63 0.73 -1.23
C LYS A 108 20.13 1.01 -1.09
N ILE A 109 19.42 1.34 -2.17
CA ILE A 109 18.01 1.74 -2.12
C ILE A 109 17.12 0.64 -1.51
N ALA A 110 17.46 -0.63 -1.73
CA ALA A 110 16.74 -1.77 -1.18
C ALA A 110 17.01 -1.99 0.32
N TYR A 111 18.16 -1.55 0.82
CA TYR A 111 18.54 -1.68 2.23
C TYR A 111 17.92 -0.57 3.09
N SER A 112 17.66 0.58 2.50
CA SER A 112 17.01 1.73 3.15
C SER A 112 15.48 1.71 2.97
N SER A 113 14.96 0.69 2.29
CA SER A 113 13.52 0.61 2.00
C SER A 113 12.76 0.18 3.25
N VAL A 114 12.34 1.16 3.98
CA VAL A 114 11.37 1.01 5.05
C VAL A 114 10.00 0.76 4.40
N SER A 115 9.32 -0.32 4.76
CA SER A 115 7.92 -0.48 4.33
C SER A 115 7.02 0.52 5.06
N VAL A 116 5.82 0.81 4.56
CA VAL A 116 4.84 1.65 5.30
C VAL A 116 4.64 1.12 6.71
N SER A 117 4.57 -0.21 6.84
CA SER A 117 4.44 -0.88 8.14
C SER A 117 5.63 -0.64 9.06
N SER A 118 6.85 -0.70 8.53
CA SER A 118 8.07 -0.46 9.30
C SER A 118 8.21 1.02 9.68
N ALA A 119 7.92 1.95 8.75
CA ALA A 119 7.95 3.38 9.04
C ALA A 119 6.94 3.77 10.14
N ALA A 120 5.75 3.17 10.11
CA ALA A 120 4.74 3.40 11.14
C ALA A 120 5.22 2.92 12.52
N VAL A 121 5.94 1.80 12.57
CA VAL A 121 6.50 1.26 13.82
C VAL A 121 7.67 2.11 14.30
N ASP A 122 8.57 2.54 13.42
CA ASP A 122 9.68 3.41 13.79
C ASP A 122 9.15 4.76 14.34
N LEU A 123 8.12 5.35 13.70
CA LEU A 123 7.45 6.55 14.20
C LEU A 123 6.79 6.30 15.57
N ALA A 124 6.16 5.15 15.77
CA ALA A 124 5.57 4.80 17.05
C ALA A 124 6.62 4.72 18.17
N ILE A 125 7.80 4.16 17.88
CA ILE A 125 8.94 4.11 18.81
C ILE A 125 9.44 5.52 19.14
N ASP A 126 9.55 6.40 18.13
CA ASP A 126 10.01 7.77 18.32
C ASP A 126 9.08 8.56 19.25
N VAL A 127 7.77 8.27 19.23
CA VAL A 127 6.76 8.96 20.06
C VAL A 127 6.61 8.33 21.45
N VAL A 128 6.51 7.00 21.53
CA VAL A 128 6.17 6.28 22.77
C VAL A 128 7.42 5.79 23.50
N GLY A 129 8.50 5.54 22.76
CA GLY A 129 9.77 5.02 23.31
C GLY A 129 9.76 3.51 23.44
N ASP A 130 9.40 2.97 24.59
CA ASP A 130 9.50 1.55 24.92
C ASP A 130 8.21 0.78 24.58
N LEU A 131 8.23 0.05 23.49
CA LEU A 131 7.09 -0.78 23.04
C LEU A 131 6.81 -1.97 23.97
N THR A 132 7.73 -2.38 24.84
CA THR A 132 7.53 -3.51 25.75
C THR A 132 6.43 -3.28 26.77
N LYS A 133 6.09 -2.03 27.01
CA LYS A 133 5.06 -1.57 27.96
C LYS A 133 3.82 -1.00 27.28
N ALA A 134 3.89 -0.76 25.97
CA ALA A 134 2.82 -0.15 25.22
C ALA A 134 1.67 -1.14 24.94
N ASN A 135 0.44 -0.65 25.10
CA ASN A 135 -0.76 -1.32 24.63
C ASN A 135 -1.04 -0.88 23.19
N ILE A 136 -1.08 -1.81 22.26
CA ILE A 136 -1.19 -1.52 20.85
C ILE A 136 -2.49 -2.08 20.29
N LEU A 137 -3.31 -1.23 19.68
CA LEU A 137 -4.53 -1.63 18.99
C LEU A 137 -4.33 -1.60 17.47
N VAL A 138 -4.54 -2.73 16.81
CA VAL A 138 -4.51 -2.87 15.35
C VAL A 138 -5.93 -3.05 14.83
N LEU A 139 -6.42 -2.08 14.07
CA LEU A 139 -7.73 -2.13 13.40
C LEU A 139 -7.58 -2.60 11.95
N GLY A 140 -8.13 -3.77 11.68
CA GLY A 140 -8.01 -4.48 10.41
C GLY A 140 -7.14 -5.73 10.54
N ALA A 141 -7.43 -6.75 9.73
CA ALA A 141 -6.71 -8.03 9.74
C ALA A 141 -6.23 -8.41 8.32
N GLY A 142 -5.87 -7.42 7.52
CA GLY A 142 -5.29 -7.62 6.20
C GLY A 142 -3.76 -7.79 6.23
N ARG A 143 -3.17 -7.96 5.05
CA ARG A 143 -1.73 -8.16 4.90
C ARG A 143 -0.88 -7.05 5.53
N MET A 144 -1.33 -5.78 5.42
CA MET A 144 -0.59 -4.65 6.01
C MET A 144 -0.64 -4.70 7.54
N SER A 145 -1.79 -5.03 8.12
CA SER A 145 -1.93 -5.24 9.57
C SER A 145 -1.01 -6.35 10.07
N GLU A 146 -0.94 -7.48 9.35
CA GLU A 146 -0.05 -8.59 9.68
C GLU A 146 1.43 -8.18 9.63
N LEU A 147 1.85 -7.46 8.59
CA LEU A 147 3.22 -6.95 8.49
C LEU A 147 3.55 -5.96 9.61
N THR A 148 2.64 -5.06 9.92
CA THR A 148 2.83 -4.07 11.00
C THR A 148 2.92 -4.75 12.36
N ALA A 149 2.03 -5.70 12.66
CA ALA A 149 2.06 -6.47 13.90
C ALA A 149 3.38 -7.25 14.05
N ARG A 150 3.88 -7.85 12.98
CA ARG A 150 5.19 -8.53 12.96
C ARG A 150 6.31 -7.57 13.31
N HIS A 151 6.38 -6.41 12.67
CA HIS A 151 7.41 -5.40 12.97
C HIS A 151 7.32 -4.88 14.40
N LEU A 152 6.11 -4.69 14.95
CA LEU A 152 5.92 -4.31 16.34
C LEU A 152 6.52 -5.34 17.31
N ILE A 153 6.26 -6.62 17.06
CA ILE A 153 6.81 -7.72 17.87
C ILE A 153 8.33 -7.81 17.74
N ASP A 154 8.86 -7.72 16.52
CA ASP A 154 10.31 -7.71 16.27
C ASP A 154 11.00 -6.56 17.02
N LYS A 155 10.29 -5.47 17.30
CA LYS A 155 10.74 -4.30 18.08
C LYS A 155 10.40 -4.39 19.56
N GLY A 156 9.86 -5.50 20.04
CA GLY A 156 9.67 -5.81 21.45
C GLY A 156 8.26 -5.59 21.99
N ALA A 157 7.27 -5.27 21.16
CA ALA A 157 5.88 -5.16 21.59
C ALA A 157 5.38 -6.51 22.17
N LYS A 158 4.71 -6.43 23.34
CA LYS A 158 4.18 -7.62 24.04
C LYS A 158 2.66 -7.65 24.08
N THR A 159 2.01 -6.49 24.08
CA THR A 159 0.56 -6.38 24.21
C THR A 159 -0.03 -5.85 22.92
N ILE A 160 -0.63 -6.74 22.13
CA ILE A 160 -1.28 -6.40 20.86
C ILE A 160 -2.73 -6.83 20.90
N PHE A 161 -3.64 -5.88 20.69
CA PHE A 161 -5.05 -6.11 20.50
C PHE A 161 -5.35 -5.99 18.99
N VAL A 162 -6.17 -6.90 18.47
CA VAL A 162 -6.56 -6.89 17.05
C VAL A 162 -8.08 -6.82 16.96
N SER A 163 -8.58 -5.88 16.19
CA SER A 163 -10.02 -5.80 15.91
C SER A 163 -10.29 -5.75 14.41
N ASN A 164 -11.33 -6.45 13.98
CA ASN A 164 -11.82 -6.46 12.61
C ASN A 164 -13.34 -6.69 12.60
N ARG A 165 -14.03 -6.18 11.56
CA ARG A 165 -15.46 -6.45 11.35
C ARG A 165 -15.78 -7.95 11.31
N ASN A 166 -14.90 -8.76 10.73
CA ASN A 166 -14.94 -10.21 10.84
C ASN A 166 -14.06 -10.65 12.01
N LEU A 167 -14.69 -11.10 13.08
CA LEU A 167 -14.00 -11.50 14.31
C LEU A 167 -13.06 -12.70 14.08
N SER A 168 -13.40 -13.64 13.20
CA SER A 168 -12.52 -14.78 12.91
C SER A 168 -11.17 -14.32 12.31
N HIS A 169 -11.17 -13.33 11.44
CA HIS A 169 -9.92 -12.76 10.90
C HIS A 169 -9.11 -12.04 11.98
N ALA A 170 -9.77 -11.39 12.94
CA ALA A 170 -9.08 -10.80 14.07
C ALA A 170 -8.45 -11.87 14.98
N GLN A 171 -9.17 -12.96 15.22
CA GLN A 171 -8.68 -14.11 16.00
C GLN A 171 -7.47 -14.77 15.33
N GLU A 172 -7.57 -15.10 14.04
CA GLU A 172 -6.47 -15.68 13.26
C GLU A 172 -5.19 -14.82 13.31
N LEU A 173 -5.36 -13.50 13.22
CA LEU A 173 -4.22 -12.59 13.28
C LEU A 173 -3.67 -12.46 14.71
N ALA A 174 -4.53 -12.37 15.71
CA ALA A 174 -4.14 -12.30 17.13
C ALA A 174 -3.39 -13.57 17.56
N GLU A 175 -3.87 -14.77 17.19
CA GLU A 175 -3.21 -16.05 17.49
C GLU A 175 -1.78 -16.12 16.93
N LYS A 176 -1.55 -15.62 15.70
CA LYS A 176 -0.21 -15.61 15.09
C LYS A 176 0.83 -14.84 15.91
N PHE A 177 0.39 -13.93 16.75
CA PHE A 177 1.26 -12.98 17.46
C PHE A 177 1.07 -13.02 18.98
N ASN A 178 0.39 -14.04 19.51
CA ASN A 178 0.05 -14.14 20.92
C ASN A 178 -0.67 -12.89 21.46
N GLY A 179 -1.45 -12.23 20.60
CA GLY A 179 -2.25 -11.06 20.92
C GLY A 179 -3.68 -11.43 21.32
N THR A 180 -4.50 -10.42 21.53
CA THR A 180 -5.90 -10.58 21.94
C THR A 180 -6.83 -10.04 20.84
N ALA A 181 -7.78 -10.85 20.38
CA ALA A 181 -8.82 -10.38 19.47
C ALA A 181 -9.91 -9.63 20.24
N ILE A 182 -10.28 -8.45 19.73
CA ILE A 182 -11.33 -7.59 20.29
C ILE A 182 -12.51 -7.54 19.31
N PRO A 183 -13.76 -7.74 19.78
CA PRO A 183 -14.95 -7.54 18.97
C PRO A 183 -14.99 -6.12 18.38
N TYR A 184 -15.49 -6.00 17.14
CA TYR A 184 -15.45 -4.72 16.43
C TYR A 184 -16.28 -3.62 17.10
N ASN A 185 -17.35 -3.95 17.80
CA ASN A 185 -18.17 -3.01 18.58
C ASN A 185 -17.48 -2.55 19.88
N GLU A 186 -16.40 -3.16 20.29
CA GLU A 186 -15.66 -2.86 21.52
C GLU A 186 -14.32 -2.14 21.28
N PHE A 187 -13.89 -1.99 20.02
CA PHE A 187 -12.58 -1.44 19.74
C PHE A 187 -12.38 -0.01 20.26
N MET A 188 -13.44 0.80 20.29
CA MET A 188 -13.37 2.17 20.84
C MET A 188 -13.07 2.16 22.33
N HIS A 189 -13.64 1.22 23.08
CA HIS A 189 -13.32 1.07 24.50
C HIS A 189 -11.86 0.66 24.71
N GLN A 190 -11.35 -0.26 23.87
CA GLN A 190 -9.94 -0.66 23.91
C GLN A 190 -9.02 0.50 23.46
N ALA A 191 -9.46 1.35 22.54
CA ALA A 191 -8.70 2.50 22.06
C ALA A 191 -8.34 3.49 23.19
N ILE A 192 -9.23 3.68 24.17
CA ILE A 192 -9.01 4.56 25.34
C ILE A 192 -7.79 4.11 26.16
N THR A 193 -7.55 2.79 26.24
CA THR A 193 -6.45 2.20 27.03
C THR A 193 -5.22 1.87 26.19
N SER A 194 -5.24 2.22 24.90
CA SER A 194 -4.13 1.94 23.98
C SER A 194 -3.22 3.15 23.82
N ASP A 195 -1.92 2.90 23.89
CA ASP A 195 -0.89 3.92 23.66
C ASP A 195 -0.67 4.16 22.16
N ILE A 196 -0.93 3.16 21.33
CA ILE A 196 -0.76 3.20 19.88
C ILE A 196 -1.97 2.58 19.21
N ILE A 197 -2.53 3.29 18.22
CA ILE A 197 -3.63 2.78 17.38
C ILE A 197 -3.16 2.78 15.92
N ILE A 198 -3.18 1.60 15.30
CA ILE A 198 -2.83 1.43 13.88
C ILE A 198 -4.06 0.99 13.10
N THR A 199 -4.49 1.80 12.13
CA THR A 199 -5.63 1.47 11.28
C THR A 199 -5.14 1.04 9.90
N SER A 200 -5.51 -0.17 9.48
CA SER A 200 -5.22 -0.70 8.15
C SER A 200 -6.43 -1.47 7.62
N THR A 201 -7.44 -0.74 7.18
CA THR A 201 -8.71 -1.29 6.73
C THR A 201 -9.00 -0.93 5.28
N GLY A 202 -9.75 -1.78 4.58
CA GLY A 202 -10.33 -1.48 3.26
C GLY A 202 -11.72 -0.81 3.34
N ALA A 203 -12.07 -0.19 4.47
CA ALA A 203 -13.36 0.46 4.63
C ALA A 203 -13.46 1.69 3.70
N PRO A 204 -14.61 1.91 3.02
CA PRO A 204 -14.81 3.08 2.16
C PRO A 204 -15.11 4.36 2.95
N HIS A 205 -15.16 4.29 4.26
CA HIS A 205 -15.43 5.38 5.20
C HIS A 205 -14.38 5.43 6.31
N TYR A 206 -14.31 6.52 7.02
CA TYR A 206 -13.43 6.65 8.19
C TYR A 206 -13.90 5.70 9.31
N VAL A 207 -12.99 4.84 9.78
CA VAL A 207 -13.24 3.91 10.89
C VAL A 207 -13.13 4.64 12.23
N ILE A 208 -12.18 5.56 12.33
CA ILE A 208 -12.02 6.47 13.46
C ILE A 208 -12.35 7.87 12.96
N THR A 209 -13.36 8.50 13.54
CA THR A 209 -13.80 9.86 13.21
C THR A 209 -13.14 10.88 14.14
N GLU A 210 -13.22 12.18 13.80
CA GLU A 210 -12.73 13.24 14.67
C GLU A 210 -13.40 13.17 16.06
N GLN A 211 -14.71 12.95 16.11
CA GLN A 211 -15.42 12.78 17.38
C GLN A 211 -14.88 11.57 18.14
N GLY A 212 -14.66 10.44 17.47
CA GLY A 212 -14.08 9.26 18.10
C GLY A 212 -12.69 9.51 18.70
N VAL A 213 -11.85 10.33 18.03
CA VAL A 213 -10.55 10.72 18.60
C VAL A 213 -10.74 11.60 19.84
N ARG A 214 -11.67 12.56 19.80
CA ARG A 214 -11.95 13.41 20.97
C ARG A 214 -12.49 12.63 22.18
N ASP A 215 -13.18 11.53 21.93
CA ASP A 215 -13.72 10.67 22.98
C ASP A 215 -12.63 9.74 23.60
N ILE A 216 -11.49 9.57 22.92
CA ILE A 216 -10.34 8.74 23.36
C ILE A 216 -9.34 9.58 24.18
N ILE A 217 -9.15 10.86 23.82
CA ILE A 217 -8.20 11.78 24.47
C ILE A 217 -8.85 12.44 25.70
#